data_1bae8b362645a41dea8ceb3ebe1a83de
#
_entry.id   1bae8b362645a41dea8ceb3ebe1a83de
#
_cell.length_a   1.000
_cell.length_b   1.000
_cell.length_c   1.000
_cell.angle_alpha   90.00
_cell.angle_beta   90.00
_cell.angle_gamma   90.00
#
_symmetry.space_group_name_H-M   'P 1'
#
loop_
_entity.id
_entity.type
_entity.pdbx_description
1 polymer ?
#
loop_
_entity_poly.entity_id
_entity_poly.type
_entity_poly.pdbx_seq_one_letter_code
_entity_poly.pdbx_strand_id
1 'polypeptide(L)'
;MSGTNDERKGYAMKFKTLKQKILLSVSLALACAILLISGFSYRNLRQQVLDDGYAQIQSLGHEGARGIAEWLTSKQQAIEALANQPNLESARELQLAKSTAGFLSAYYGDETGAMRDENPQSDYSGYDPRTRPWYQQAKSANGLIITEPYVDTTTKKLVV
;
A
#
# COMPACT_ATOMS: atom_id res chain seq x y z
N MET A 1 10.62 70.03 -42.32
CA MET A 1 10.02 69.12 -41.33
C MET A 1 10.36 67.71 -41.71
N SER A 2 11.11 67.16 -40.85
CA SER A 2 11.91 65.94 -40.94
C SER A 2 11.02 64.66 -40.96
N GLY A 3 11.28 63.78 -41.92
CA GLY A 3 10.74 62.43 -41.99
C GLY A 3 11.89 61.46 -41.93
N THR A 4 12.08 60.86 -40.78
CA THR A 4 13.09 59.83 -40.53
C THR A 4 12.67 58.52 -41.17
N ASN A 5 13.37 58.10 -42.20
CA ASN A 5 13.30 56.74 -42.76
C ASN A 5 14.02 55.79 -41.82
N ASP A 6 13.28 54.99 -41.14
CA ASP A 6 13.79 53.85 -40.40
C ASP A 6 14.12 52.68 -41.36
N GLU A 7 15.40 52.62 -41.76
CA GLU A 7 15.98 51.54 -42.53
C GLU A 7 16.09 50.28 -41.66
N ARG A 8 15.11 49.39 -41.75
CA ARG A 8 15.29 48.01 -41.29
C ARG A 8 16.33 47.32 -42.19
N LYS A 9 17.57 47.36 -41.76
CA LYS A 9 18.65 46.56 -42.33
C LYS A 9 18.36 45.07 -42.06
N GLY A 10 17.71 44.39 -43.02
CA GLY A 10 17.68 42.96 -43.10
C GLY A 10 19.10 42.42 -43.30
N TYR A 11 19.63 41.73 -42.29
CA TYR A 11 20.89 41.03 -42.37
C TYR A 11 20.76 39.81 -43.27
N ALA A 12 20.76 40.05 -44.60
CA ALA A 12 20.93 38.97 -45.59
C ALA A 12 22.38 38.52 -45.56
N MET A 13 22.68 37.39 -44.97
CA MET A 13 23.98 36.74 -45.04
C MET A 13 24.31 36.41 -46.51
N LYS A 14 25.19 37.22 -47.15
CA LYS A 14 25.71 36.98 -48.50
C LYS A 14 26.73 35.85 -48.44
N PHE A 15 26.32 34.63 -48.73
CA PHE A 15 27.23 33.49 -48.90
C PHE A 15 28.07 33.69 -50.15
N LYS A 16 29.39 33.88 -50.02
CA LYS A 16 30.30 34.23 -51.11
C LYS A 16 30.75 33.03 -51.95
N THR A 17 30.61 31.79 -51.49
CA THR A 17 31.09 30.60 -52.21
C THR A 17 30.08 29.43 -52.18
N LEU A 18 30.07 28.62 -53.26
CA LEU A 18 29.23 27.42 -53.38
C LEU A 18 29.45 26.44 -52.21
N LYS A 19 30.75 26.29 -51.78
CA LYS A 19 31.13 25.45 -50.64
C LYS A 19 30.42 25.84 -49.34
N GLN A 20 30.27 27.13 -49.05
CA GLN A 20 29.58 27.62 -47.84
C GLN A 20 28.09 27.33 -47.87
N LYS A 21 27.44 27.40 -49.03
CA LYS A 21 26.01 27.06 -49.18
C LYS A 21 25.78 25.59 -48.94
N ILE A 22 26.63 24.71 -49.50
CA ILE A 22 26.54 23.26 -49.29
C ILE A 22 26.78 22.89 -47.82
N LEU A 23 27.81 23.44 -47.20
CA LEU A 23 28.13 23.17 -45.80
C LEU A 23 26.96 23.57 -44.88
N LEU A 24 26.36 24.72 -45.15
CA LEU A 24 25.26 25.25 -44.34
C LEU A 24 23.99 24.44 -44.52
N SER A 25 23.69 23.99 -45.73
CA SER A 25 22.50 23.13 -45.97
C SER A 25 22.65 21.76 -45.30
N VAL A 26 23.84 21.14 -45.35
CA VAL A 26 24.10 19.88 -44.68
C VAL A 26 24.07 20.02 -43.17
N SER A 27 24.65 21.08 -42.61
CA SER A 27 24.61 21.35 -41.15
C SER A 27 23.19 21.56 -40.68
N LEU A 28 22.38 22.30 -41.43
CA LEU A 28 20.97 22.54 -41.11
C LEU A 28 20.16 21.23 -41.16
N ALA A 29 20.39 20.41 -42.19
CA ALA A 29 19.71 19.11 -42.32
C ALA A 29 20.07 18.17 -41.14
N LEU A 30 21.34 18.13 -40.75
CA LEU A 30 21.78 17.34 -39.58
C LEU A 30 21.17 17.88 -38.28
N ALA A 31 21.16 19.18 -38.09
CA ALA A 31 20.52 19.78 -36.89
C ALA A 31 19.04 19.45 -36.83
N CYS A 32 18.30 19.55 -37.93
CA CYS A 32 16.88 19.15 -38.00
C CYS A 32 16.69 17.66 -37.68
N ALA A 33 17.52 16.79 -38.21
CA ALA A 33 17.48 15.35 -37.97
C ALA A 33 17.69 15.05 -36.46
N ILE A 34 18.69 15.68 -35.84
CA ILE A 34 18.96 15.52 -34.41
C ILE A 34 17.75 16.00 -33.56
N LEU A 35 17.17 17.15 -33.89
CA LEU A 35 16.02 17.68 -33.19
C LEU A 35 14.80 16.76 -33.29
N LEU A 36 14.54 16.21 -34.49
CA LEU A 36 13.42 15.27 -34.68
C LEU A 36 13.64 13.97 -33.90
N ILE A 37 14.83 13.38 -33.98
CA ILE A 37 15.14 12.16 -33.20
C ILE A 37 15.08 12.42 -31.73
N SER A 38 15.63 13.53 -31.24
CA SER A 38 15.58 13.87 -29.81
C SER A 38 14.14 14.12 -29.33
N GLY A 39 13.36 14.82 -30.13
CA GLY A 39 11.94 15.07 -29.81
C GLY A 39 11.11 13.78 -29.76
N PHE A 40 11.33 12.88 -30.73
CA PHE A 40 10.66 11.58 -30.75
C PHE A 40 11.10 10.68 -29.58
N SER A 41 12.40 10.58 -29.32
CA SER A 41 12.95 9.81 -28.20
C SER A 41 12.46 10.33 -26.85
N TYR A 42 12.42 11.66 -26.67
CA TYR A 42 11.91 12.25 -25.43
C TYR A 42 10.44 11.90 -25.15
N ARG A 43 9.61 11.97 -26.20
CA ARG A 43 8.17 11.62 -26.05
C ARG A 43 7.98 10.14 -25.71
N ASN A 44 8.69 9.25 -26.39
CA ASN A 44 8.61 7.81 -26.13
C ASN A 44 9.12 7.46 -24.74
N LEU A 45 10.27 8.01 -24.34
CA LEU A 45 10.83 7.77 -23.01
C LEU A 45 9.90 8.26 -21.90
N ARG A 46 9.31 9.44 -22.07
CA ARG A 46 8.36 9.96 -21.09
C ARG A 46 7.12 9.07 -20.92
N GLN A 47 6.56 8.56 -22.00
CA GLN A 47 5.43 7.64 -21.95
C GLN A 47 5.83 6.33 -21.26
N GLN A 48 6.95 5.72 -21.66
CA GLN A 48 7.45 4.51 -21.02
C GLN A 48 7.63 4.66 -19.51
N VAL A 49 8.29 5.74 -19.07
CA VAL A 49 8.52 5.97 -17.62
C VAL A 49 7.22 6.13 -16.85
N LEU A 50 6.20 6.76 -17.44
CA LEU A 50 4.89 6.89 -16.79
C LEU A 50 4.15 5.55 -16.74
N ASP A 51 4.12 4.81 -17.86
CA ASP A 51 3.43 3.53 -17.95
C ASP A 51 4.08 2.48 -17.03
N ASP A 52 5.42 2.41 -17.02
CA ASP A 52 6.18 1.53 -16.12
C ASP A 52 5.96 1.92 -14.65
N GLY A 53 5.93 3.23 -14.34
CA GLY A 53 5.65 3.72 -13.01
C GLY A 53 4.25 3.33 -12.51
N TYR A 54 3.23 3.48 -13.33
CA TYR A 54 1.87 3.05 -12.98
C TYR A 54 1.75 1.53 -12.82
N ALA A 55 2.38 0.76 -13.71
CA ALA A 55 2.39 -0.69 -13.61
C ALA A 55 3.07 -1.17 -12.32
N GLN A 56 4.19 -0.53 -11.95
CA GLN A 56 4.90 -0.85 -10.71
C GLN A 56 4.09 -0.52 -9.46
N ILE A 57 3.41 0.63 -9.42
CA ILE A 57 2.53 0.99 -8.29
C ILE A 57 1.37 0.01 -8.16
N GLN A 58 0.74 -0.37 -9.26
CA GLN A 58 -0.32 -1.38 -9.26
C GLN A 58 0.17 -2.73 -8.76
N SER A 59 1.33 -3.18 -9.24
CA SER A 59 1.94 -4.45 -8.79
C SER A 59 2.20 -4.46 -7.29
N LEU A 60 2.83 -3.40 -6.77
CA LEU A 60 3.09 -3.25 -5.33
C LEU A 60 1.78 -3.22 -4.52
N GLY A 61 0.74 -2.55 -5.03
CA GLY A 61 -0.58 -2.54 -4.41
C GLY A 61 -1.21 -3.93 -4.33
N HIS A 62 -1.16 -4.69 -5.42
CA HIS A 62 -1.67 -6.06 -5.46
C HIS A 62 -0.87 -7.01 -4.56
N GLU A 63 0.45 -6.92 -4.57
CA GLU A 63 1.30 -7.73 -3.69
C GLU A 63 1.05 -7.41 -2.22
N GLY A 64 0.93 -6.13 -1.87
CA GLY A 64 0.59 -5.70 -0.51
C GLY A 64 -0.78 -6.21 -0.07
N ALA A 65 -1.80 -6.08 -0.91
CA ALA A 65 -3.15 -6.59 -0.61
C ALA A 65 -3.17 -8.11 -0.44
N ARG A 66 -2.44 -8.85 -1.29
CA ARG A 66 -2.30 -10.30 -1.17
C ARG A 66 -1.59 -10.70 0.12
N GLY A 67 -0.49 -10.02 0.47
CA GLY A 67 0.22 -10.27 1.71
C GLY A 67 -0.65 -10.06 2.96
N ILE A 68 -1.49 -9.02 2.96
CA ILE A 68 -2.46 -8.79 4.05
C ILE A 68 -3.51 -9.90 4.09
N ALA A 69 -4.04 -10.33 2.94
CA ALA A 69 -5.03 -11.40 2.86
C ALA A 69 -4.46 -12.74 3.36
N GLU A 70 -3.26 -13.10 2.96
CA GLU A 70 -2.55 -14.29 3.43
C GLU A 70 -2.27 -14.23 4.94
N TRP A 71 -1.86 -13.07 5.43
CA TRP A 71 -1.66 -12.85 6.86
C TRP A 71 -2.96 -13.03 7.65
N LEU A 72 -4.08 -12.43 7.21
CA LEU A 72 -5.40 -12.60 7.83
C LEU A 72 -5.83 -14.07 7.80
N THR A 73 -5.70 -14.74 6.67
CA THR A 73 -6.03 -16.17 6.53
C THR A 73 -5.23 -17.03 7.51
N SER A 74 -3.95 -16.75 7.67
CA SER A 74 -3.10 -17.44 8.65
C SER A 74 -3.61 -17.25 10.09
N LYS A 75 -4.05 -16.03 10.45
CA LYS A 75 -4.63 -15.75 11.77
C LYS A 75 -5.96 -16.48 11.97
N GLN A 76 -6.81 -16.50 10.95
CA GLN A 76 -8.09 -17.23 11.00
C GLN A 76 -7.86 -18.73 11.22
N GLN A 77 -6.97 -19.36 10.47
CA GLN A 77 -6.63 -20.77 10.62
C GLN A 77 -6.09 -21.07 12.02
N ALA A 78 -5.28 -20.19 12.60
CA ALA A 78 -4.78 -20.36 13.96
C ALA A 78 -5.90 -20.31 15.01
N ILE A 79 -6.89 -19.42 14.84
CA ILE A 79 -8.06 -19.34 15.75
C ILE A 79 -8.95 -20.56 15.57
N GLU A 80 -9.21 -21.02 14.34
CA GLU A 80 -10.01 -22.23 14.09
C GLU A 80 -9.34 -23.47 14.67
N ALA A 81 -8.01 -23.60 14.53
CA ALA A 81 -7.27 -24.69 15.13
C ALA A 81 -7.35 -24.65 16.66
N LEU A 82 -7.29 -23.47 17.25
CA LEU A 82 -7.45 -23.28 18.69
C LEU A 82 -8.86 -23.63 19.17
N ALA A 83 -9.90 -23.17 18.47
CA ALA A 83 -11.29 -23.40 18.82
C ALA A 83 -11.67 -24.91 18.87
N ASN A 84 -10.93 -25.73 18.15
CA ASN A 84 -11.12 -27.20 18.14
C ASN A 84 -10.32 -27.92 19.25
N GLN A 85 -9.58 -27.22 20.10
CA GLN A 85 -8.83 -27.84 21.19
C GLN A 85 -9.74 -28.17 22.39
N PRO A 86 -9.56 -29.35 23.02
CA PRO A 86 -10.41 -29.81 24.11
C PRO A 86 -10.30 -28.99 25.40
N ASN A 87 -9.20 -28.25 25.57
CA ASN A 87 -8.93 -27.43 26.76
C ASN A 87 -8.70 -25.95 26.38
N LEU A 88 -9.53 -25.46 25.45
CA LEU A 88 -9.43 -24.09 24.93
C LEU A 88 -9.37 -23.02 26.03
N GLU A 89 -10.10 -23.23 27.13
CA GLU A 89 -10.13 -22.28 28.24
C GLU A 89 -8.90 -22.29 29.13
N SER A 90 -7.91 -23.19 28.87
CA SER A 90 -6.71 -23.22 29.69
C SER A 90 -5.76 -22.07 29.32
N ALA A 91 -5.18 -21.42 30.33
CA ALA A 91 -4.22 -20.35 30.13
C ALA A 91 -3.00 -20.80 29.29
N ARG A 92 -2.64 -22.08 29.39
CA ARG A 92 -1.54 -22.66 28.60
C ARG A 92 -1.85 -22.68 27.11
N GLU A 93 -3.04 -23.11 26.72
CA GLU A 93 -3.46 -23.16 25.30
C GLU A 93 -3.60 -21.73 24.74
N LEU A 94 -4.16 -20.82 25.52
CA LEU A 94 -4.24 -19.41 25.14
C LEU A 94 -2.83 -18.78 25.00
N GLN A 95 -1.89 -19.08 25.91
CA GLN A 95 -0.51 -18.62 25.79
C GLN A 95 0.19 -19.21 24.56
N LEU A 96 -0.06 -20.47 24.25
CA LEU A 96 0.49 -21.12 23.06
C LEU A 96 -0.07 -20.46 21.78
N ALA A 97 -1.35 -20.22 21.70
CA ALA A 97 -2.00 -19.53 20.57
C ALA A 97 -1.42 -18.13 20.38
N LYS A 98 -1.31 -17.35 21.44
CA LYS A 98 -0.71 -16.02 21.42
C LYS A 98 0.72 -16.06 20.85
N SER A 99 1.56 -16.95 21.36
CA SER A 99 2.99 -17.00 20.98
C SER A 99 3.19 -17.55 19.56
N THR A 100 2.45 -18.59 19.19
CA THR A 100 2.61 -19.26 17.89
C THR A 100 2.04 -18.44 16.75
N ALA A 101 0.85 -17.89 16.95
CA ALA A 101 0.18 -17.09 15.92
C ALA A 101 0.53 -15.58 16.00
N GLY A 102 1.31 -15.15 16.99
CA GLY A 102 1.71 -13.75 17.15
C GLY A 102 0.52 -12.81 17.39
N PHE A 103 -0.42 -13.23 18.21
CA PHE A 103 -1.51 -12.36 18.68
C PHE A 103 -1.02 -11.41 19.77
N LEU A 104 -1.67 -10.27 19.90
CA LEU A 104 -1.41 -9.33 20.99
C LEU A 104 -1.85 -9.93 22.34
N SER A 105 -3.01 -10.57 22.36
CA SER A 105 -3.60 -11.27 23.48
C SER A 105 -4.48 -12.40 22.96
N ALA A 106 -4.64 -13.45 23.76
CA ALA A 106 -5.58 -14.54 23.53
C ALA A 106 -6.42 -14.74 24.78
N TYR A 107 -7.73 -14.73 24.61
CA TYR A 107 -8.66 -14.87 25.72
C TYR A 107 -9.89 -15.67 25.33
N TYR A 108 -10.58 -16.18 26.34
CA TYR A 108 -11.77 -16.99 26.22
C TYR A 108 -12.87 -16.45 27.12
N GLY A 109 -14.06 -16.32 26.57
CA GLY A 109 -15.28 -15.95 27.31
C GLY A 109 -16.39 -16.95 27.02
N ASP A 110 -17.07 -17.44 28.04
CA ASP A 110 -18.12 -18.45 27.89
C ASP A 110 -19.52 -17.87 28.12
N GLU A 111 -20.54 -18.73 27.92
CA GLU A 111 -21.95 -18.38 28.12
C GLU A 111 -22.34 -18.19 29.59
N THR A 112 -21.52 -18.69 30.53
CA THR A 112 -21.73 -18.47 31.95
C THR A 112 -21.28 -17.08 32.41
N GLY A 113 -20.50 -16.40 31.57
CA GLY A 113 -19.87 -15.08 31.83
C GLY A 113 -18.46 -15.21 32.37
N ALA A 114 -17.89 -16.41 32.40
CA ALA A 114 -16.49 -16.57 32.78
C ALA A 114 -15.55 -16.03 31.71
N MET A 115 -14.49 -15.34 32.13
CA MET A 115 -13.45 -14.79 31.30
C MET A 115 -12.09 -15.32 31.73
N ARG A 116 -11.27 -15.74 30.78
CA ARG A 116 -9.90 -16.18 30.99
C ARG A 116 -9.02 -15.67 29.87
N ASP A 117 -7.74 -15.46 30.16
CA ASP A 117 -6.74 -15.09 29.17
C ASP A 117 -5.47 -15.95 29.33
N GLU A 118 -4.48 -15.62 28.53
CA GLU A 118 -3.17 -16.27 28.57
C GLU A 118 -2.40 -16.09 29.89
N ASN A 119 -2.82 -15.13 30.73
CA ASN A 119 -2.21 -14.90 32.05
C ASN A 119 -3.13 -15.46 33.14
N PRO A 120 -2.76 -16.56 33.79
CA PRO A 120 -3.62 -17.19 34.82
C PRO A 120 -3.80 -16.32 36.06
N GLN A 121 -3.08 -15.19 36.19
CA GLN A 121 -3.19 -14.27 37.32
C GLN A 121 -4.06 -13.04 36.99
N SER A 122 -4.65 -12.99 35.81
CA SER A 122 -5.56 -11.91 35.44
C SER A 122 -6.82 -11.95 36.34
N ASP A 123 -7.18 -10.79 36.87
CA ASP A 123 -8.40 -10.62 37.63
C ASP A 123 -9.53 -10.05 36.77
N TYR A 124 -10.55 -10.83 36.54
CA TYR A 124 -11.76 -10.45 35.81
C TYR A 124 -12.98 -10.23 36.73
N SER A 125 -12.74 -9.94 38.03
CA SER A 125 -13.82 -9.62 38.96
C SER A 125 -14.68 -8.47 38.45
N GLY A 126 -15.97 -8.72 38.27
CA GLY A 126 -16.90 -7.73 37.74
C GLY A 126 -16.86 -7.52 36.23
N TYR A 127 -16.04 -8.31 35.49
CA TYR A 127 -16.05 -8.30 34.05
C TYR A 127 -16.95 -9.38 33.46
N ASP A 128 -17.93 -8.99 32.69
CA ASP A 128 -18.79 -9.93 31.96
C ASP A 128 -18.51 -9.84 30.46
N PRO A 129 -17.91 -10.88 29.85
CA PRO A 129 -17.63 -10.90 28.43
C PRO A 129 -18.87 -10.79 27.55
N ARG A 130 -20.02 -11.28 28.00
CA ARG A 130 -21.29 -11.29 27.25
C ARG A 130 -21.83 -9.89 26.98
N THR A 131 -21.40 -8.88 27.71
CA THR A 131 -21.76 -7.47 27.52
C THR A 131 -20.86 -6.79 26.49
N ARG A 132 -19.81 -7.47 25.99
CA ARG A 132 -18.80 -6.90 25.11
C ARG A 132 -19.17 -7.05 23.65
N PRO A 133 -18.87 -6.04 22.82
CA PRO A 133 -19.20 -6.10 21.38
C PRO A 133 -18.61 -7.32 20.66
N TRP A 134 -17.37 -7.68 20.95
CA TRP A 134 -16.70 -8.82 20.34
C TRP A 134 -17.44 -10.15 20.62
N TYR A 135 -17.91 -10.34 21.86
CA TYR A 135 -18.65 -11.55 22.23
C TYR A 135 -20.02 -11.61 21.55
N GLN A 136 -20.74 -10.48 21.55
CA GLN A 136 -22.07 -10.40 20.95
C GLN A 136 -21.99 -10.60 19.43
N GLN A 137 -21.00 -10.05 18.77
CA GLN A 137 -20.77 -10.24 17.34
C GLN A 137 -20.41 -11.70 17.02
N ALA A 138 -19.46 -12.30 17.75
CA ALA A 138 -19.10 -13.70 17.57
C ALA A 138 -20.28 -14.65 17.77
N LYS A 139 -21.07 -14.43 18.82
CA LYS A 139 -22.26 -15.23 19.12
C LYS A 139 -23.34 -15.08 18.03
N SER A 140 -23.56 -13.89 17.51
CA SER A 140 -24.56 -13.66 16.47
C SER A 140 -24.15 -14.24 15.12
N ALA A 141 -22.86 -14.23 14.80
CA ALA A 141 -22.33 -14.79 13.57
C ALA A 141 -22.25 -16.32 13.57
N ASN A 142 -22.32 -16.95 14.76
CA ASN A 142 -22.16 -18.40 14.94
C ASN A 142 -20.91 -18.97 14.28
N GLY A 143 -19.79 -18.24 14.33
CA GLY A 143 -18.54 -18.62 13.70
C GLY A 143 -17.44 -17.57 13.87
N LEU A 144 -16.35 -17.80 13.16
CA LEU A 144 -15.22 -16.88 13.16
C LEU A 144 -15.63 -15.52 12.55
N ILE A 145 -15.25 -14.45 13.24
CA ILE A 145 -15.43 -13.08 12.77
C ILE A 145 -14.11 -12.28 12.88
N ILE A 146 -14.01 -11.26 12.08
CA ILE A 146 -13.06 -10.16 12.27
C ILE A 146 -13.90 -8.93 12.65
N THR A 147 -13.64 -8.36 13.81
CA THR A 147 -14.37 -7.18 14.27
C THR A 147 -13.86 -5.91 13.56
N GLU A 148 -14.65 -4.85 13.59
CA GLU A 148 -14.11 -3.53 13.30
C GLU A 148 -13.06 -3.15 14.35
N PRO A 149 -12.07 -2.31 13.97
CA PRO A 149 -11.04 -1.86 14.89
C PRO A 149 -11.64 -1.17 16.12
N TYR A 150 -11.23 -1.60 17.32
CA TYR A 150 -11.65 -0.98 18.59
C TYR A 150 -10.47 -0.85 19.55
N VAL A 151 -10.60 0.01 20.54
CA VAL A 151 -9.57 0.17 21.58
C VAL A 151 -9.80 -0.88 22.68
N ASP A 152 -8.87 -1.80 22.79
CA ASP A 152 -8.89 -2.81 23.86
C ASP A 152 -8.80 -2.16 25.24
N THR A 153 -9.66 -2.57 26.16
CA THR A 153 -9.76 -1.98 27.49
C THR A 153 -8.58 -2.32 28.39
N THR A 154 -7.91 -3.42 28.13
CA THR A 154 -6.78 -3.90 28.94
C THR A 154 -5.47 -3.32 28.44
N THR A 155 -5.17 -3.48 27.15
CA THR A 155 -3.90 -3.06 26.55
C THR A 155 -3.89 -1.59 26.11
N LYS A 156 -5.07 -0.94 26.00
CA LYS A 156 -5.26 0.42 25.46
C LYS A 156 -4.76 0.58 24.02
N LYS A 157 -4.60 -0.53 23.30
CA LYS A 157 -4.20 -0.54 21.89
C LYS A 157 -5.40 -0.72 20.98
N LEU A 158 -5.26 -0.23 19.75
CA LEU A 158 -6.22 -0.51 18.69
C LEU A 158 -6.03 -1.96 18.25
N VAL A 159 -7.12 -2.74 18.28
CA VAL A 159 -7.15 -4.17 17.93
C VAL A 159 -8.33 -4.47 17.01
N VAL A 160 -8.28 -5.59 16.33
CA VAL A 160 -9.33 -6.15 15.48
C VAL A 160 -9.61 -7.58 15.90
#